data_890e47244673385d1974a8f39c03b417
#
_entry.id   890e47244673385d1974a8f39c03b417
#
_cell.length_a   1.000
_cell.length_b   1.000
_cell.length_c   1.000
_cell.angle_alpha   90.00
_cell.angle_beta   90.00
_cell.angle_gamma   90.00
#
_symmetry.space_group_name_H-M   'P 1'
#
loop_
_entity.id
_entity.type
_entity.pdbx_description
1 polymer ?
#
loop_
_entity_poly.entity_id
_entity_poly.type
_entity_poly.pdbx_seq_one_letter_code
_entity_poly.pdbx_strand_id
1 'polypeptide(L)'
;MNADRARLRRRLLLGSAPVVAAALIVAAKLASVAVIGESAVSDYTNRDTAALSTDVAILRQFNVVEPARTAYAAGALAVLENRLRDADREFSQALARTEPDESCPARVNLELVRETLGDRAAASADHDTAVRQYTAAKDAVTHAPVNCFAGNADGDPQRRQIRAEALPRLDAKLTAAGQPPTAPPPPRPEAPPPAPPPAAGSATSTPPPPLPPPDRGDPLRGLQQILRDAAQ
;
A
#
# COMPACT_ATOMS: atom_id res chain seq x y z
N MET A 1 4.57 38.88 57.75
CA MET A 1 5.09 37.62 57.12
C MET A 1 4.14 36.93 56.15
N ASN A 2 2.82 36.98 56.27
CA ASN A 2 1.90 36.27 55.39
C ASN A 2 1.61 36.99 54.04
N ALA A 3 1.67 38.31 53.99
CA ALA A 3 1.41 39.11 52.79
C ALA A 3 2.51 38.95 51.71
N ASP A 4 3.75 38.85 52.12
CA ASP A 4 4.89 38.72 51.21
C ASP A 4 4.94 37.30 50.56
N ARG A 5 4.58 36.29 51.32
CA ARG A 5 4.43 34.93 50.80
C ARG A 5 3.28 34.83 49.79
N ALA A 6 2.17 35.53 50.02
CA ALA A 6 1.05 35.56 49.09
C ALA A 6 1.40 36.27 47.78
N ARG A 7 2.15 37.41 47.87
CA ARG A 7 2.65 38.14 46.68
C ARG A 7 3.64 37.32 45.88
N LEU A 8 4.55 36.60 46.53
CA LEU A 8 5.51 35.73 45.86
C LEU A 8 4.81 34.55 45.14
N ARG A 9 3.86 33.87 45.80
CA ARG A 9 3.05 32.83 45.18
C ARG A 9 2.29 33.33 43.97
N ARG A 10 1.66 34.52 44.06
CA ARG A 10 0.94 35.11 42.93
C ARG A 10 1.85 35.43 41.76
N ARG A 11 3.06 35.96 42.01
CA ARG A 11 4.06 36.22 40.96
C ARG A 11 4.57 34.94 40.31
N LEU A 12 4.81 33.88 41.08
CA LEU A 12 5.21 32.58 40.57
C LEU A 12 4.09 31.93 39.72
N LEU A 13 2.84 31.98 40.20
CA LEU A 13 1.70 31.46 39.46
C LEU A 13 1.45 32.21 38.15
N LEU A 14 1.54 33.56 38.19
CA LEU A 14 1.38 34.37 36.98
C LEU A 14 2.55 34.20 36.00
N GLY A 15 3.77 33.97 36.47
CA GLY A 15 4.94 33.70 35.64
C GLY A 15 4.96 32.29 35.04
N SER A 16 4.43 31.28 35.77
CA SER A 16 4.37 29.89 35.30
C SER A 16 3.12 29.58 34.45
N ALA A 17 2.04 30.37 34.62
CA ALA A 17 0.78 30.13 33.92
C ALA A 17 0.90 29.99 32.38
N PRO A 18 1.65 30.86 31.66
CA PRO A 18 1.79 30.72 30.22
C PRO A 18 2.57 29.47 29.83
N VAL A 19 3.57 29.06 30.61
CA VAL A 19 4.34 27.84 30.37
C VAL A 19 3.47 26.58 30.59
N VAL A 20 2.72 26.56 31.69
CA VAL A 20 1.79 25.49 31.98
C VAL A 20 0.68 25.41 30.92
N ALA A 21 0.13 26.56 30.52
CA ALA A 21 -0.88 26.58 29.46
C ALA A 21 -0.32 26.07 28.13
N ALA A 22 0.88 26.47 27.73
CA ALA A 22 1.56 25.96 26.54
C ALA A 22 1.80 24.45 26.63
N ALA A 23 2.28 23.97 27.78
CA ALA A 23 2.50 22.52 27.99
C ALA A 23 1.19 21.70 27.89
N LEU A 24 0.09 22.22 28.46
CA LEU A 24 -1.22 21.57 28.36
C LEU A 24 -1.76 21.55 26.93
N ILE A 25 -1.58 22.62 26.18
CA ILE A 25 -1.96 22.67 24.76
C ILE A 25 -1.16 21.64 23.96
N VAL A 26 0.14 21.55 24.18
CA VAL A 26 0.99 20.55 23.51
C VAL A 26 0.57 19.13 23.90
N ALA A 27 0.34 18.86 25.19
CA ALA A 27 -0.11 17.55 25.65
C ALA A 27 -1.48 17.15 25.05
N ALA A 28 -2.44 18.09 25.03
CA ALA A 28 -3.75 17.85 24.42
C ALA A 28 -3.62 17.59 22.92
N LYS A 29 -2.72 18.30 22.23
CA LYS A 29 -2.46 18.09 20.81
C LYS A 29 -1.83 16.72 20.53
N LEU A 30 -0.85 16.30 21.32
CA LEU A 30 -0.24 14.97 21.19
C LEU A 30 -1.25 13.85 21.47
N ALA A 31 -2.07 14.00 22.51
CA ALA A 31 -3.12 13.03 22.82
C ALA A 31 -4.16 12.94 21.68
N SER A 32 -4.57 14.05 21.08
CA SER A 32 -5.51 14.03 19.95
C SER A 32 -4.95 13.33 18.72
N VAL A 33 -3.66 13.54 18.41
CA VAL A 33 -3.00 12.84 17.28
C VAL A 33 -2.93 11.34 17.51
N ALA A 34 -2.65 10.88 18.74
CA ALA A 34 -2.63 9.47 19.08
C ALA A 34 -4.02 8.82 18.90
N VAL A 35 -5.08 9.46 19.43
CA VAL A 35 -6.47 8.96 19.31
C VAL A 35 -6.91 8.90 17.84
N ILE A 36 -6.61 9.94 17.05
CA ILE A 36 -6.96 9.95 15.61
C ILE A 36 -6.15 8.90 14.84
N GLY A 37 -4.90 8.67 15.23
CA GLY A 37 -4.07 7.61 14.64
C GLY A 37 -4.66 6.22 14.86
N GLU A 38 -5.14 5.92 16.07
CA GLU A 38 -5.83 4.66 16.37
C GLU A 38 -7.17 4.52 15.62
N SER A 39 -7.94 5.62 15.51
CA SER A 39 -9.16 5.67 14.72
C SER A 39 -8.86 5.32 13.26
N ALA A 40 -7.86 5.95 12.66
CA ALA A 40 -7.47 5.71 11.28
C ALA A 40 -7.07 4.24 11.02
N VAL A 41 -6.40 3.58 11.96
CA VAL A 41 -6.09 2.14 11.89
C VAL A 41 -7.37 1.30 11.91
N SER A 42 -8.31 1.63 12.80
CA SER A 42 -9.61 0.95 12.89
C SER A 42 -10.42 1.11 11.60
N ASP A 43 -10.52 2.36 11.09
CA ASP A 43 -11.29 2.68 9.89
C ASP A 43 -10.67 2.03 8.65
N TYR A 44 -9.34 1.99 8.58
CA TYR A 44 -8.64 1.24 7.55
C TYR A 44 -8.98 -0.26 7.59
N THR A 45 -8.96 -0.87 8.79
CA THR A 45 -9.27 -2.28 8.99
C THR A 45 -10.70 -2.60 8.59
N ASN A 46 -11.64 -1.69 8.92
CA ASN A 46 -13.06 -1.79 8.56
C ASN A 46 -13.36 -1.39 7.11
N ARG A 47 -12.36 -0.89 6.36
CA ARG A 47 -12.50 -0.32 5.02
C ARG A 47 -13.50 0.85 4.95
N ASP A 48 -13.66 1.57 6.04
CA ASP A 48 -14.43 2.81 6.05
C ASP A 48 -13.61 3.95 5.48
N THR A 49 -13.64 4.06 4.16
CA THR A 49 -12.88 5.09 3.43
C THR A 49 -13.33 6.50 3.76
N ALA A 50 -14.60 6.71 4.12
CA ALA A 50 -15.14 8.03 4.47
C ALA A 50 -14.59 8.49 5.83
N ALA A 51 -14.65 7.64 6.86
CA ALA A 51 -14.07 7.92 8.16
C ALA A 51 -12.55 8.11 8.06
N LEU A 52 -11.85 7.18 7.39
CA LEU A 52 -10.40 7.27 7.18
C LEU A 52 -9.98 8.55 6.44
N SER A 53 -10.77 9.01 5.45
CA SER A 53 -10.49 10.26 4.75
C SER A 53 -10.55 11.47 5.67
N THR A 54 -11.49 11.47 6.60
CA THR A 54 -11.64 12.51 7.63
C THR A 54 -10.45 12.51 8.58
N ASP A 55 -10.04 11.35 9.06
CA ASP A 55 -8.88 11.18 9.95
C ASP A 55 -7.58 11.64 9.26
N VAL A 56 -7.36 11.24 8.01
CA VAL A 56 -6.20 11.70 7.22
C VAL A 56 -6.21 13.22 7.03
N ALA A 57 -7.39 13.83 6.78
CA ALA A 57 -7.48 15.28 6.65
C ALA A 57 -7.11 16.01 7.96
N ILE A 58 -7.57 15.49 9.09
CA ILE A 58 -7.22 16.02 10.43
C ILE A 58 -5.72 15.85 10.71
N LEU A 59 -5.18 14.65 10.45
CA LEU A 59 -3.75 14.38 10.62
C LEU A 59 -2.89 15.31 9.77
N ARG A 60 -3.28 15.61 8.55
CA ARG A 60 -2.54 16.55 7.66
C ARG A 60 -2.44 17.97 8.24
N GLN A 61 -3.46 18.43 8.94
CA GLN A 61 -3.47 19.78 9.53
C GLN A 61 -2.74 19.84 10.86
N PHE A 62 -2.77 18.77 11.64
CA PHE A 62 -2.37 18.82 13.05
C PHE A 62 -1.12 17.98 13.38
N ASN A 63 -0.75 17.01 12.55
CA ASN A 63 0.41 16.17 12.83
C ASN A 63 1.70 16.78 12.28
N VAL A 64 2.31 17.64 13.08
CA VAL A 64 3.63 18.25 12.81
C VAL A 64 4.76 17.35 13.33
N VAL A 65 4.45 16.46 14.28
CA VAL A 65 5.44 15.65 15.00
C VAL A 65 5.83 14.41 14.20
N GLU A 66 4.87 13.75 13.55
CA GLU A 66 5.09 12.52 12.79
C GLU A 66 4.54 12.63 11.35
N PRO A 67 5.11 13.51 10.53
CA PRO A 67 4.61 13.73 9.17
C PRO A 67 4.75 12.49 8.26
N ALA A 68 5.67 11.59 8.57
CA ALA A 68 5.82 10.31 7.87
C ALA A 68 4.58 9.42 8.02
N ARG A 69 4.04 9.31 9.23
CA ARG A 69 2.83 8.52 9.51
C ARG A 69 1.61 9.09 8.81
N THR A 70 1.47 10.41 8.76
CA THR A 70 0.38 11.06 8.02
C THR A 70 0.44 10.74 6.53
N ALA A 71 1.62 10.84 5.91
CA ALA A 71 1.80 10.48 4.51
C ALA A 71 1.54 8.98 4.27
N TYR A 72 1.97 8.12 5.19
CA TYR A 72 1.70 6.69 5.12
C TYR A 72 0.19 6.38 5.14
N ALA A 73 -0.56 6.96 6.08
CA ALA A 73 -2.01 6.81 6.17
C ALA A 73 -2.73 7.33 4.91
N ALA A 74 -2.27 8.45 4.36
CA ALA A 74 -2.79 8.98 3.11
C ALA A 74 -2.51 8.05 1.91
N GLY A 75 -1.35 7.41 1.87
CA GLY A 75 -1.01 6.38 0.89
C GLY A 75 -1.92 5.15 1.00
N ALA A 76 -2.17 4.69 2.23
CA ALA A 76 -3.08 3.58 2.51
C ALA A 76 -4.52 3.88 2.06
N LEU A 77 -5.04 5.07 2.39
CA LEU A 77 -6.34 5.53 1.89
C LEU A 77 -6.39 5.55 0.35
N ALA A 78 -5.36 6.08 -0.29
CA ALA A 78 -5.29 6.13 -1.75
C ALA A 78 -5.30 4.73 -2.40
N VAL A 79 -4.69 3.71 -1.76
CA VAL A 79 -4.79 2.31 -2.20
C VAL A 79 -6.23 1.79 -2.08
N LEU A 80 -6.92 2.04 -0.96
CA LEU A 80 -8.30 1.62 -0.78
C LEU A 80 -9.24 2.24 -1.82
N GLU A 81 -8.97 3.47 -2.22
CA GLU A 81 -9.71 4.21 -3.24
C GLU A 81 -9.22 3.92 -4.67
N ASN A 82 -8.29 2.97 -4.83
CA ASN A 82 -7.72 2.61 -6.13
C ASN A 82 -6.99 3.76 -6.86
N ARG A 83 -6.55 4.79 -6.14
CA ARG A 83 -5.79 5.93 -6.63
C ARG A 83 -4.27 5.65 -6.50
N LEU A 84 -3.78 4.64 -7.25
CA LEU A 84 -2.43 4.12 -7.06
C LEU A 84 -1.30 5.14 -7.33
N ARG A 85 -1.49 6.10 -8.25
CA ARG A 85 -0.50 7.17 -8.46
C ARG A 85 -0.40 8.10 -7.25
N ASP A 86 -1.51 8.34 -6.57
CA ASP A 86 -1.53 9.11 -5.34
C ASP A 86 -0.87 8.31 -4.21
N ALA A 87 -1.14 7.01 -4.14
CA ALA A 87 -0.51 6.11 -3.18
C ALA A 87 1.02 6.08 -3.34
N ASP A 88 1.55 5.95 -4.57
CA ASP A 88 2.99 6.03 -4.85
C ASP A 88 3.59 7.34 -4.34
N ARG A 89 2.94 8.47 -4.61
CA ARG A 89 3.41 9.78 -4.16
C ARG A 89 3.43 9.90 -2.64
N GLU A 90 2.35 9.48 -1.98
CA GLU A 90 2.23 9.58 -0.52
C GLU A 90 3.20 8.63 0.20
N PHE A 91 3.33 7.37 -0.24
CA PHE A 91 4.32 6.46 0.33
C PHE A 91 5.77 6.89 0.06
N SER A 92 6.04 7.52 -1.09
CA SER A 92 7.35 8.12 -1.36
C SER A 92 7.64 9.27 -0.40
N GLN A 93 6.64 10.09 -0.06
CA GLN A 93 6.78 11.14 0.96
C GLN A 93 6.96 10.56 2.36
N ALA A 94 6.26 9.49 2.70
CA ALA A 94 6.45 8.77 3.95
C ALA A 94 7.89 8.26 4.05
N LEU A 95 8.37 7.58 3.00
CA LEU A 95 9.73 7.06 2.94
C LEU A 95 10.78 8.16 3.11
N ALA A 96 10.62 9.30 2.45
CA ALA A 96 11.56 10.43 2.52
C ALA A 96 11.64 11.07 3.92
N ARG A 97 10.70 10.77 4.83
CA ARG A 97 10.61 11.31 6.19
C ARG A 97 10.80 10.24 7.26
N THR A 98 11.14 9.03 6.86
CA THR A 98 11.33 7.89 7.77
C THR A 98 12.79 7.54 7.82
N GLU A 99 13.30 7.24 9.01
CA GLU A 99 14.68 6.77 9.18
C GLU A 99 14.89 5.46 8.41
N PRO A 100 16.09 5.24 7.85
CA PRO A 100 16.37 4.09 7.00
C PRO A 100 15.97 2.74 7.63
N ASP A 101 16.26 2.53 8.91
CA ASP A 101 15.98 1.29 9.63
C ASP A 101 14.48 1.05 9.86
N GLU A 102 13.68 2.11 9.90
CA GLU A 102 12.23 2.07 10.06
C GLU A 102 11.47 2.10 8.73
N SER A 103 12.18 2.19 7.61
CA SER A 103 11.60 2.43 6.29
C SER A 103 10.88 1.21 5.68
N CYS A 104 10.97 0.03 6.29
CA CYS A 104 10.44 -1.20 5.74
C CYS A 104 8.95 -1.14 5.37
N PRO A 105 8.03 -0.65 6.22
CA PRO A 105 6.62 -0.59 5.85
C PRO A 105 6.34 0.28 4.61
N ALA A 106 6.99 1.44 4.51
CA ALA A 106 6.84 2.33 3.36
C ALA A 106 7.40 1.70 2.07
N ARG A 107 8.53 1.00 2.16
CA ARG A 107 9.15 0.33 1.02
C ARG A 107 8.34 -0.84 0.50
N VAL A 108 7.76 -1.65 1.39
CA VAL A 108 6.87 -2.77 1.01
C VAL A 108 5.66 -2.24 0.25
N ASN A 109 5.04 -1.17 0.74
CA ASN A 109 3.89 -0.58 0.07
C ASN A 109 4.26 0.08 -1.28
N LEU A 110 5.40 0.76 -1.35
CA LEU A 110 5.90 1.31 -2.62
C LEU A 110 6.17 0.23 -3.65
N GLU A 111 6.82 -0.86 -3.25
CA GLU A 111 7.05 -2.00 -4.13
C GLU A 111 5.75 -2.49 -4.73
N LEU A 112 4.74 -2.81 -3.90
CA LEU A 112 3.46 -3.37 -4.36
C LEU A 112 2.65 -2.38 -5.22
N VAL A 113 2.64 -1.10 -4.85
CA VAL A 113 1.96 -0.05 -5.63
C VAL A 113 2.60 0.10 -7.00
N ARG A 114 3.92 0.19 -7.06
CA ARG A 114 4.67 0.35 -8.33
C ARG A 114 4.60 -0.90 -9.18
N GLU A 115 4.69 -2.09 -8.59
CA GLU A 115 4.45 -3.35 -9.30
C GLU A 115 3.07 -3.35 -9.94
N THR A 116 2.02 -2.97 -9.19
CA THR A 116 0.65 -2.91 -9.70
C THR A 116 0.49 -1.86 -10.81
N LEU A 117 1.15 -0.70 -10.69
CA LEU A 117 1.16 0.30 -11.76
C LEU A 117 1.87 -0.21 -13.01
N GLY A 118 2.94 -0.96 -12.84
CA GLY A 118 3.64 -1.65 -13.93
C GLY A 118 2.76 -2.70 -14.62
N ASP A 119 2.03 -3.50 -13.85
CA ASP A 119 1.10 -4.51 -14.37
C ASP A 119 -0.02 -3.88 -15.20
N ARG A 120 -0.56 -2.74 -14.75
CA ARG A 120 -1.57 -1.98 -15.52
C ARG A 120 -1.01 -1.41 -16.81
N ALA A 121 0.21 -0.90 -16.79
CA ALA A 121 0.88 -0.39 -17.97
C ALA A 121 1.15 -1.54 -18.96
N ALA A 122 1.65 -2.67 -18.50
CA ALA A 122 1.88 -3.85 -19.32
C ALA A 122 0.57 -4.37 -19.96
N ALA A 123 -0.52 -4.40 -19.19
CA ALA A 123 -1.85 -4.79 -19.70
C ALA A 123 -2.38 -3.82 -20.77
N SER A 124 -1.93 -2.57 -20.75
CA SER A 124 -2.26 -1.55 -21.76
C SER A 124 -1.23 -1.47 -22.91
N ALA A 125 -0.29 -2.42 -22.98
CA ALA A 125 0.82 -2.44 -23.92
C ALA A 125 1.75 -1.22 -23.84
N ASP A 126 1.73 -0.49 -22.72
CA ASP A 126 2.68 0.59 -22.43
C ASP A 126 3.95 0.01 -21.75
N HIS A 127 4.78 -0.64 -22.57
CA HIS A 127 5.99 -1.33 -22.12
C HIS A 127 6.98 -0.41 -21.42
N ASP A 128 7.14 0.81 -21.91
CA ASP A 128 8.07 1.78 -21.31
C ASP A 128 7.64 2.17 -19.90
N THR A 129 6.36 2.42 -19.69
CA THR A 129 5.84 2.72 -18.37
C THR A 129 5.93 1.49 -17.47
N ALA A 130 5.65 0.28 -17.97
CA ALA A 130 5.78 -0.95 -17.21
C ALA A 130 7.22 -1.15 -16.71
N VAL A 131 8.22 -1.03 -17.59
CA VAL A 131 9.64 -1.13 -17.24
C VAL A 131 10.03 -0.08 -16.19
N ARG A 132 9.62 1.18 -16.36
CA ARG A 132 9.91 2.23 -15.35
C ARG A 132 9.33 1.89 -13.99
N GLN A 133 8.09 1.42 -13.93
CA GLN A 133 7.42 1.11 -12.67
C GLN A 133 8.03 -0.11 -11.98
N TYR A 134 8.32 -1.19 -12.72
CA TYR A 134 8.99 -2.36 -12.15
C TYR A 134 10.42 -2.06 -11.68
N THR A 135 11.15 -1.20 -12.41
CA THR A 135 12.47 -0.74 -11.97
C THR A 135 12.37 0.05 -10.66
N ALA A 136 11.40 0.98 -10.57
CA ALA A 136 11.18 1.74 -9.35
C ALA A 136 10.70 0.85 -8.17
N ALA A 137 9.93 -0.21 -8.44
CA ALA A 137 9.56 -1.21 -7.45
C ALA A 137 10.79 -1.99 -6.96
N LYS A 138 11.64 -2.44 -7.89
CA LYS A 138 12.91 -3.14 -7.57
C LYS A 138 13.84 -2.26 -6.74
N ASP A 139 13.91 -0.96 -7.03
CA ASP A 139 14.68 0.01 -6.26
C ASP A 139 14.20 0.09 -4.80
N ALA A 140 12.89 0.08 -4.56
CA ALA A 140 12.34 0.05 -3.21
C ALA A 140 12.78 -1.20 -2.43
N VAL A 141 12.91 -2.35 -3.10
CA VAL A 141 13.37 -3.60 -2.49
C VAL A 141 14.87 -3.59 -2.22
N THR A 142 15.69 -3.17 -3.19
CA THR A 142 17.15 -3.25 -3.11
C THR A 142 17.75 -2.30 -2.08
N HIS A 143 17.11 -1.19 -1.81
CA HIS A 143 17.53 -0.22 -0.78
C HIS A 143 16.80 -0.41 0.56
N ALA A 144 16.11 -1.53 0.75
CA ALA A 144 15.41 -1.81 2.00
C ALA A 144 16.36 -2.27 3.10
N PRO A 145 16.00 -2.03 4.39
CA PRO A 145 16.72 -2.61 5.51
C PRO A 145 16.78 -4.14 5.42
N VAL A 146 17.79 -4.71 6.06
CA VAL A 146 17.95 -6.16 6.17
C VAL A 146 16.67 -6.78 6.75
N ASN A 147 16.26 -7.92 6.22
CA ASN A 147 15.05 -8.65 6.62
C ASN A 147 13.73 -7.91 6.34
N CYS A 148 13.76 -6.86 5.53
CA CYS A 148 12.51 -6.22 5.10
C CYS A 148 11.76 -7.08 4.07
N PHE A 149 12.47 -7.64 3.09
CA PHE A 149 11.93 -8.50 2.04
C PHE A 149 12.40 -9.95 2.21
N ALA A 150 13.54 -10.31 1.64
CA ALA A 150 14.14 -11.62 1.89
C ALA A 150 14.51 -11.76 3.38
N GLY A 151 14.26 -12.94 3.96
CA GLY A 151 14.52 -13.20 5.38
C GLY A 151 13.58 -12.52 6.35
N ASN A 152 12.48 -11.91 5.89
CA ASN A 152 11.51 -11.25 6.75
C ASN A 152 10.81 -12.25 7.69
N ALA A 153 10.46 -11.77 8.89
CA ALA A 153 9.80 -12.54 9.94
C ALA A 153 8.31 -12.22 10.05
N ASP A 154 7.64 -11.86 8.94
CA ASP A 154 6.21 -11.57 8.97
C ASP A 154 5.42 -12.77 9.52
N GLY A 155 4.51 -12.51 10.47
CA GLY A 155 3.71 -13.55 11.11
C GLY A 155 2.74 -14.24 10.17
N ASP A 156 2.25 -13.55 9.13
CA ASP A 156 1.41 -14.12 8.10
C ASP A 156 2.26 -14.82 7.04
N PRO A 157 2.08 -16.14 6.82
CA PRO A 157 2.88 -16.89 5.85
C PRO A 157 2.75 -16.38 4.42
N GLN A 158 1.57 -15.92 4.01
CA GLN A 158 1.32 -15.42 2.66
C GLN A 158 2.05 -14.08 2.45
N ARG A 159 1.95 -13.14 3.40
CA ARG A 159 2.69 -11.88 3.34
C ARG A 159 4.20 -12.11 3.35
N ARG A 160 4.67 -13.02 4.21
CA ARG A 160 6.08 -13.39 4.27
C ARG A 160 6.59 -13.87 2.93
N GLN A 161 5.84 -14.74 2.24
CA GLN A 161 6.19 -15.26 0.95
C GLN A 161 6.17 -14.17 -0.13
N ILE A 162 5.12 -13.35 -0.20
CA ILE A 162 5.00 -12.23 -1.16
C ILE A 162 6.22 -11.30 -1.07
N ARG A 163 6.63 -10.95 0.15
CA ARG A 163 7.79 -10.10 0.39
C ARG A 163 9.10 -10.80 0.01
N ALA A 164 9.27 -12.06 0.39
CA ALA A 164 10.48 -12.83 0.08
C ALA A 164 10.69 -13.01 -1.43
N GLU A 165 9.62 -13.12 -2.19
CA GLU A 165 9.63 -13.33 -3.64
C GLU A 165 9.62 -12.03 -4.47
N ALA A 166 9.67 -10.86 -3.84
CA ALA A 166 9.56 -9.58 -4.53
C ALA A 166 10.62 -9.41 -5.64
N LEU A 167 11.90 -9.64 -5.33
CA LEU A 167 12.98 -9.49 -6.33
C LEU A 167 12.83 -10.44 -7.52
N PRO A 168 12.74 -11.77 -7.35
CA PRO A 168 12.60 -12.67 -8.50
C PRO A 168 11.32 -12.42 -9.31
N ARG A 169 10.24 -12.00 -8.66
CA ARG A 169 9.00 -11.64 -9.33
C ARG A 169 9.16 -10.38 -10.20
N LEU A 170 9.82 -9.33 -9.68
CA LEU A 170 10.10 -8.10 -10.42
C LEU A 170 11.07 -8.34 -11.57
N ASP A 171 12.10 -9.17 -11.39
CA ASP A 171 13.04 -9.53 -12.44
C ASP A 171 12.36 -10.28 -13.60
N ALA A 172 11.45 -11.19 -13.28
CA ALA A 172 10.66 -11.88 -14.30
C ALA A 172 9.75 -10.89 -15.07
N LYS A 173 9.11 -9.94 -14.38
CA LYS A 173 8.27 -8.91 -14.99
C LYS A 173 9.08 -7.94 -15.87
N LEU A 174 10.26 -7.52 -15.43
CA LEU A 174 11.17 -6.69 -16.21
C LEU A 174 11.61 -7.39 -17.48
N THR A 175 11.97 -8.68 -17.39
CA THR A 175 12.34 -9.50 -18.54
C THR A 175 11.19 -9.59 -19.55
N ALA A 176 9.97 -9.85 -19.06
CA ALA A 176 8.78 -9.95 -19.90
C ALA A 176 8.43 -8.59 -20.56
N ALA A 177 8.53 -7.49 -19.83
CA ALA A 177 8.22 -6.15 -20.34
C ALA A 177 9.27 -5.64 -21.34
N GLY A 178 10.53 -6.08 -21.23
CA GLY A 178 11.62 -5.72 -22.14
C GLY A 178 11.64 -6.52 -23.45
N GLN A 179 10.80 -7.55 -23.58
CA GLN A 179 10.72 -8.32 -24.82
C GLN A 179 9.84 -7.58 -25.84
N PRO A 180 10.25 -7.53 -27.13
CA PRO A 180 9.38 -7.01 -28.17
C PRO A 180 8.05 -7.76 -28.17
N PRO A 181 6.91 -7.11 -28.49
CA PRO A 181 5.63 -7.78 -28.59
C PRO A 181 5.76 -9.00 -29.47
N THR A 182 5.49 -10.18 -28.95
CA THR A 182 5.45 -11.40 -29.74
C THR A 182 4.36 -11.19 -30.80
N ALA A 183 4.71 -11.26 -32.07
CA ALA A 183 3.73 -11.18 -33.15
C ALA A 183 2.56 -12.13 -32.84
N PRO A 184 1.30 -11.73 -33.11
CA PRO A 184 0.16 -12.62 -32.95
C PRO A 184 0.47 -13.94 -33.66
N PRO A 185 0.15 -15.08 -33.08
CA PRO A 185 0.34 -16.34 -33.78
C PRO A 185 -0.36 -16.26 -35.13
N PRO A 186 0.27 -16.79 -36.22
CA PRO A 186 -0.33 -16.77 -37.52
C PRO A 186 -1.75 -17.34 -37.45
N PRO A 187 -2.72 -16.74 -38.17
CA PRO A 187 -4.09 -17.21 -38.15
C PRO A 187 -4.08 -18.72 -38.38
N ARG A 188 -4.70 -19.46 -37.47
CA ARG A 188 -4.81 -20.93 -37.59
C ARG A 188 -5.42 -21.19 -38.93
N PRO A 189 -4.83 -22.08 -39.76
CA PRO A 189 -5.44 -22.45 -41.04
C PRO A 189 -6.93 -22.76 -40.79
N GLU A 190 -7.77 -22.11 -41.55
CA GLU A 190 -9.20 -22.30 -41.45
C GLU A 190 -9.48 -23.80 -41.65
N ALA A 191 -10.07 -24.46 -40.67
CA ALA A 191 -10.39 -25.86 -40.77
C ALA A 191 -11.32 -26.03 -41.98
N PRO A 192 -11.11 -27.07 -42.84
CA PRO A 192 -12.02 -27.32 -43.94
C PRO A 192 -13.45 -27.43 -43.42
N PRO A 193 -14.45 -26.92 -44.18
CA PRO A 193 -15.84 -26.92 -43.74
C PRO A 193 -16.27 -28.34 -43.32
N PRO A 194 -17.01 -28.47 -42.22
CA PRO A 194 -17.43 -29.76 -41.71
C PRO A 194 -18.29 -30.49 -42.77
N ALA A 195 -17.95 -31.76 -43.00
CA ALA A 195 -18.75 -32.62 -43.82
C ALA A 195 -20.20 -32.72 -43.27
N PRO A 196 -21.24 -32.85 -44.13
CA PRO A 196 -22.62 -32.91 -43.66
C PRO A 196 -22.83 -34.07 -42.70
N PRO A 197 -23.65 -33.90 -41.65
CA PRO A 197 -23.80 -34.91 -40.60
C PRO A 197 -24.52 -36.16 -41.11
N PRO A 198 -24.07 -37.37 -40.75
CA PRO A 198 -24.91 -38.56 -40.84
C PRO A 198 -26.04 -38.49 -39.83
N ALA A 199 -27.23 -38.92 -40.25
CA ALA A 199 -28.46 -38.85 -39.47
C ALA A 199 -28.41 -39.63 -38.15
N ALA A 200 -28.94 -38.94 -37.13
CA ALA A 200 -29.56 -39.41 -35.89
C ALA A 200 -29.06 -40.69 -35.19
N GLY A 201 -28.43 -40.46 -34.05
CA GLY A 201 -28.32 -41.43 -32.95
C GLY A 201 -28.19 -40.64 -31.65
N SER A 202 -29.25 -40.62 -30.85
CA SER A 202 -29.33 -39.95 -29.57
C SER A 202 -28.37 -40.55 -28.57
N ALA A 203 -27.38 -39.79 -28.12
CA ALA A 203 -26.69 -40.04 -26.83
C ALA A 203 -26.39 -38.69 -26.15
N THR A 204 -27.11 -38.47 -25.10
CA THR A 204 -26.97 -37.33 -24.18
C THR A 204 -25.63 -37.43 -23.45
N SER A 205 -24.65 -36.66 -23.86
CA SER A 205 -23.42 -36.48 -23.10
C SER A 205 -23.37 -35.01 -22.63
N THR A 206 -23.65 -34.80 -21.37
CA THR A 206 -23.45 -33.51 -20.68
C THR A 206 -21.95 -33.20 -20.69
N PRO A 207 -21.54 -32.04 -21.24
CA PRO A 207 -20.14 -31.62 -21.12
C PRO A 207 -19.76 -31.38 -19.66
N PRO A 208 -18.55 -31.75 -19.22
CA PRO A 208 -18.08 -31.38 -17.89
C PRO A 208 -17.98 -29.84 -17.79
N PRO A 209 -18.26 -29.29 -16.59
CA PRO A 209 -18.15 -27.84 -16.38
C PRO A 209 -16.71 -27.39 -16.66
N PRO A 210 -16.53 -26.19 -17.23
CA PRO A 210 -15.20 -25.62 -17.45
C PRO A 210 -14.48 -25.46 -16.11
N LEU A 211 -13.22 -25.89 -16.04
CA LEU A 211 -12.34 -25.69 -14.93
C LEU A 211 -12.21 -24.17 -14.69
N PRO A 212 -12.31 -23.68 -13.44
CA PRO A 212 -12.06 -22.28 -13.14
C PRO A 212 -10.62 -21.93 -13.55
N PRO A 213 -10.38 -20.72 -14.10
CA PRO A 213 -9.05 -20.28 -14.41
C PRO A 213 -8.20 -20.30 -13.14
N PRO A 214 -6.89 -20.63 -13.22
CA PRO A 214 -6.02 -20.58 -12.06
C PRO A 214 -6.09 -19.18 -11.46
N ASP A 215 -6.45 -19.11 -10.17
CA ASP A 215 -6.42 -17.88 -9.36
C ASP A 215 -4.99 -17.30 -9.41
N ARG A 216 -4.73 -16.49 -10.39
CA ARG A 216 -3.63 -15.52 -10.31
C ARG A 216 -4.14 -14.46 -9.38
N GLY A 217 -3.77 -14.59 -8.09
CA GLY A 217 -4.19 -13.67 -7.05
C GLY A 217 -4.05 -12.24 -7.54
N ASP A 218 -5.15 -11.50 -7.52
CA ASP A 218 -5.17 -10.09 -7.86
C ASP A 218 -4.15 -9.36 -6.98
N PRO A 219 -3.08 -8.74 -7.54
CA PRO A 219 -2.04 -8.05 -6.76
C PRO A 219 -2.63 -7.00 -5.83
N LEU A 220 -3.76 -6.38 -6.21
CA LEU A 220 -4.49 -5.42 -5.38
C LEU A 220 -5.07 -6.04 -4.12
N ARG A 221 -5.57 -7.27 -4.19
CA ARG A 221 -6.06 -7.97 -3.00
C ARG A 221 -4.91 -8.29 -2.06
N GLY A 222 -3.76 -8.69 -2.61
CA GLY A 222 -2.53 -8.91 -1.85
C GLY A 222 -2.07 -7.62 -1.15
N LEU A 223 -2.02 -6.51 -1.88
CA LEU A 223 -1.67 -5.21 -1.34
C LEU A 223 -2.66 -4.75 -0.25
N GLN A 224 -3.95 -4.84 -0.49
CA GLN A 224 -4.98 -4.49 0.49
C GLN A 224 -4.91 -5.35 1.75
N GLN A 225 -4.52 -6.61 1.61
CA GLN A 225 -4.35 -7.51 2.74
C GLN A 225 -3.10 -7.18 3.56
N ILE A 226 -1.97 -6.93 2.90
CA ILE A 226 -0.72 -6.53 3.56
C ILE A 226 -0.89 -5.20 4.29
N LEU A 227 -1.55 -4.22 3.67
CA LEU A 227 -1.82 -2.94 4.31
C LEU A 227 -2.73 -3.08 5.54
N ARG A 228 -3.72 -3.98 5.48
CA ARG A 228 -4.62 -4.24 6.61
C ARG A 228 -3.89 -4.79 7.83
N ASP A 229 -2.95 -5.67 7.56
CA ASP A 229 -2.28 -6.41 8.63
C ASP A 229 -1.06 -5.64 9.18
N ALA A 230 -0.52 -4.69 8.40
CA ALA A 230 0.51 -3.75 8.88
C ALA A 230 -0.04 -2.69 9.85
N ALA A 231 -1.37 -2.61 9.97
CA ALA A 231 -2.07 -1.69 10.89
C ALA A 231 -2.37 -2.33 12.26
N GLN A 232 -2.05 -3.60 12.48
CA GLN A 232 -2.13 -4.31 13.75
C GLN A 232 -0.79 -4.31 14.48
#